data_a6af159f103e43958f3794e30c62cbcf
#
_entry.id   a6af159f103e43958f3794e30c62cbcf
#
_cell.length_a   1.000
_cell.length_b   1.000
_cell.length_c   1.000
_cell.angle_alpha   90.00
_cell.angle_beta   90.00
_cell.angle_gamma   90.00
#
_symmetry.space_group_name_H-M   'P 1'
#
loop_
_entity.id
_entity.type
_entity.pdbx_description
1 polymer ?
#
loop_
_entity_poly.entity_id
_entity_poly.type
_entity_poly.pdbx_seq_one_letter_code
_entity_poly.pdbx_strand_id
1 'polypeptide(L)'
;MKHIHFDTESDGFYGAYWECKGGSDCTVIAMLGDDPEDHMARSAVKWLLRLGVNVLTMSPAKKDYSHHNYPLECIEKAIAWLKSHGSTKIGIAGASTTGTLALTAASIFDDISLTVAMTPSDFVWQGFMQGKKDGCKEWPIEGESLFSYKGKPLPYMPFCYKHPDYWHTISEESKRTGNMVASRKLFDDSESAHPITEEEFIKVENIRGRLFLVGAEDDALWDTAKYIRRMEKRLAV
;
A
#
# COMPACT_ATOMS: atom_id res chain seq x y z
N MET A 1 -24.71 5.36 4.59
CA MET A 1 -24.27 4.69 5.82
C MET A 1 -23.63 5.76 6.69
N LYS A 2 -23.93 5.76 8.00
CA LYS A 2 -23.20 6.64 8.92
C LYS A 2 -21.77 6.11 9.08
N HIS A 3 -20.82 7.01 9.16
CA HIS A 3 -19.41 6.71 9.39
C HIS A 3 -18.78 7.83 10.21
N ILE A 4 -17.62 7.54 10.78
CA ILE A 4 -16.78 8.52 11.47
C ILE A 4 -15.66 8.89 10.49
N HIS A 5 -15.49 10.18 10.26
CA HIS A 5 -14.40 10.69 9.43
C HIS A 5 -13.20 11.08 10.31
N PHE A 6 -11.99 10.83 9.85
CA PHE A 6 -10.74 11.16 10.51
C PHE A 6 -9.91 12.11 9.65
N ASP A 7 -9.28 13.07 10.28
CA ASP A 7 -8.39 14.03 9.65
C ASP A 7 -6.97 13.90 10.22
N THR A 8 -5.98 14.08 9.36
CA THR A 8 -4.57 13.94 9.75
C THR A 8 -4.14 14.90 10.86
N GLU A 9 -4.68 16.12 10.88
CA GLU A 9 -4.32 17.13 11.89
C GLU A 9 -4.89 16.80 13.27
N SER A 10 -6.15 16.37 13.32
CA SER A 10 -6.84 16.09 14.59
C SER A 10 -6.61 14.68 15.11
N ASP A 11 -6.60 13.69 14.20
CA ASP A 11 -6.63 12.28 14.55
C ASP A 11 -5.28 11.57 14.27
N GLY A 12 -4.43 12.22 13.49
CA GLY A 12 -3.11 11.74 13.11
C GLY A 12 -3.11 10.70 11.99
N PHE A 13 -4.26 10.46 11.37
CA PHE A 13 -4.42 9.69 10.15
C PHE A 13 -5.65 10.15 9.38
N TYR A 14 -5.68 9.88 8.08
CA TYR A 14 -6.80 10.23 7.21
C TYR A 14 -7.59 8.98 6.85
N GLY A 15 -8.89 8.94 7.17
CA GLY A 15 -9.71 7.76 6.98
C GLY A 15 -11.19 7.95 7.29
N ALA A 16 -11.95 6.86 7.13
CA ALA A 16 -13.36 6.81 7.52
C ALA A 16 -13.69 5.43 8.11
N TYR A 17 -14.33 5.41 9.28
CA TYR A 17 -14.73 4.18 9.96
C TYR A 17 -16.22 3.90 9.76
N TRP A 18 -16.52 2.67 9.40
CA TRP A 18 -17.83 2.16 9.07
C TRP A 18 -18.14 0.95 9.98
N GLU A 19 -19.15 1.10 10.80
CA GLU A 19 -19.57 0.01 11.69
C GLU A 19 -20.53 -0.94 10.97
N CYS A 20 -20.34 -2.25 11.15
CA CYS A 20 -21.26 -3.25 10.61
C CYS A 20 -22.54 -3.35 11.47
N LYS A 21 -23.64 -3.73 10.82
CA LYS A 21 -24.92 -3.89 11.50
C LYS A 21 -24.82 -5.05 12.51
N GLY A 22 -25.08 -4.74 13.77
CA GLY A 22 -25.00 -5.71 14.87
C GLY A 22 -23.67 -5.68 15.65
N GLY A 23 -22.73 -4.82 15.23
CA GLY A 23 -21.40 -4.70 15.85
C GLY A 23 -20.47 -5.84 15.45
N SER A 24 -19.18 -5.64 15.62
CA SER A 24 -18.13 -6.65 15.43
C SER A 24 -16.90 -6.27 16.23
N ASP A 25 -16.18 -7.26 16.74
CA ASP A 25 -14.84 -7.07 17.31
C ASP A 25 -13.72 -7.23 16.27
N CYS A 26 -14.09 -7.49 15.00
CA CYS A 26 -13.19 -7.60 13.89
C CYS A 26 -13.30 -6.35 13.00
N THR A 27 -12.16 -5.73 12.68
CA THR A 27 -12.09 -4.58 11.77
C THR A 27 -11.05 -4.81 10.70
N VAL A 28 -11.36 -4.42 9.46
CA VAL A 28 -10.39 -4.41 8.34
C VAL A 28 -10.04 -2.97 8.00
N ILE A 29 -8.73 -2.64 8.06
CA ILE A 29 -8.17 -1.45 7.45
C ILE A 29 -8.10 -1.70 5.95
N ALA A 30 -8.93 -1.02 5.17
CA ALA A 30 -9.04 -1.21 3.73
C ALA A 30 -8.45 -0.02 2.98
N MET A 31 -7.39 -0.27 2.21
CA MET A 31 -6.67 0.76 1.44
C MET A 31 -6.88 0.52 -0.05
N LEU A 32 -8.11 0.75 -0.50
CA LEU A 32 -8.55 0.60 -1.90
C LEU A 32 -9.15 1.92 -2.35
N GLY A 33 -8.52 2.55 -3.34
CA GLY A 33 -8.93 3.86 -3.85
C GLY A 33 -8.00 4.99 -3.41
N ASP A 34 -8.14 6.14 -4.06
CA ASP A 34 -7.31 7.33 -3.82
C ASP A 34 -7.85 8.19 -2.67
N ASP A 35 -9.06 7.91 -2.22
CA ASP A 35 -9.72 8.59 -1.12
C ASP A 35 -10.48 7.57 -0.26
N PRO A 36 -10.46 7.71 1.08
CA PRO A 36 -11.18 6.80 1.99
C PRO A 36 -12.69 6.71 1.73
N GLU A 37 -13.26 7.65 0.99
CA GLU A 37 -14.68 7.72 0.71
C GLU A 37 -15.03 7.71 -0.79
N ASP A 38 -14.07 7.44 -1.66
CA ASP A 38 -14.32 7.33 -3.10
C ASP A 38 -15.16 6.09 -3.47
N HIS A 39 -15.43 5.93 -4.75
CA HIS A 39 -16.23 4.82 -5.23
C HIS A 39 -15.61 3.44 -4.95
N MET A 40 -14.28 3.30 -5.08
CA MET A 40 -13.60 2.03 -4.82
C MET A 40 -13.62 1.69 -3.34
N ALA A 41 -13.27 2.65 -2.48
CA ALA A 41 -13.33 2.49 -1.04
C ALA A 41 -14.75 2.11 -0.57
N ARG A 42 -15.79 2.82 -1.03
CA ARG A 42 -17.19 2.51 -0.71
C ARG A 42 -17.66 1.15 -1.22
N SER A 43 -17.10 0.67 -2.31
CA SER A 43 -17.39 -0.68 -2.83
C SER A 43 -16.78 -1.75 -1.91
N ALA A 44 -15.54 -1.58 -1.49
CA ALA A 44 -14.90 -2.44 -0.49
C ALA A 44 -15.68 -2.44 0.84
N VAL A 45 -16.08 -1.26 1.32
CA VAL A 45 -16.91 -1.13 2.55
C VAL A 45 -18.19 -1.95 2.43
N LYS A 46 -18.94 -1.82 1.34
CA LYS A 46 -20.20 -2.57 1.14
C LYS A 46 -19.99 -4.08 1.21
N TRP A 47 -18.91 -4.56 0.63
CA TRP A 47 -18.58 -5.98 0.59
C TRP A 47 -18.17 -6.48 1.98
N LEU A 48 -17.22 -5.79 2.64
CA LEU A 48 -16.71 -6.18 3.97
C LEU A 48 -17.79 -6.12 5.06
N LEU A 49 -18.64 -5.09 5.06
CA LEU A 49 -19.75 -5.00 6.01
C LEU A 49 -20.73 -6.17 5.87
N ARG A 50 -20.92 -6.72 4.65
CA ARG A 50 -21.75 -7.93 4.44
C ARG A 50 -21.12 -9.19 5.03
N LEU A 51 -19.81 -9.22 5.21
CA LEU A 51 -19.08 -10.29 5.89
C LEU A 51 -19.15 -10.16 7.43
N GLY A 52 -19.80 -9.12 7.95
CA GLY A 52 -19.95 -8.91 9.39
C GLY A 52 -18.71 -8.35 10.08
N VAL A 53 -17.85 -7.64 9.34
CA VAL A 53 -16.67 -6.97 9.89
C VAL A 53 -16.82 -5.46 9.78
N ASN A 54 -16.28 -4.72 10.74
CA ASN A 54 -16.14 -3.27 10.65
C ASN A 54 -15.06 -2.92 9.62
N VAL A 55 -15.12 -1.72 9.08
CA VAL A 55 -14.17 -1.27 8.07
C VAL A 55 -13.62 0.11 8.45
N LEU A 56 -12.30 0.25 8.43
CA LEU A 56 -11.63 1.54 8.42
C LEU A 56 -11.00 1.72 7.04
N THR A 57 -11.55 2.62 6.24
CA THR A 57 -10.93 2.98 4.96
C THR A 57 -9.83 4.01 5.17
N MET A 58 -8.67 3.83 4.52
CA MET A 58 -7.55 4.77 4.55
C MET A 58 -6.96 4.92 3.14
N SER A 59 -6.29 6.04 2.86
CA SER A 59 -5.50 6.18 1.64
C SER A 59 -4.26 7.05 1.88
N PRO A 60 -3.06 6.59 1.50
CA PRO A 60 -1.84 7.39 1.53
C PRO A 60 -1.72 8.35 0.35
N ALA A 61 -2.53 8.19 -0.71
CA ALA A 61 -2.43 8.96 -1.94
C ALA A 61 -2.97 10.38 -1.82
N LYS A 62 -3.79 10.67 -0.80
CA LYS A 62 -4.47 11.97 -0.68
C LYS A 62 -3.75 12.93 0.26
N LYS A 63 -3.93 14.23 -0.01
CA LYS A 63 -3.36 15.38 0.69
C LYS A 63 -1.84 15.41 0.62
N ASP A 64 -1.16 15.32 1.75
CA ASP A 64 0.20 15.75 1.90
C ASP A 64 1.25 14.67 1.60
N TYR A 65 0.85 13.40 1.52
CA TYR A 65 1.82 12.31 1.42
C TYR A 65 2.09 11.81 0.00
N SER A 66 1.07 11.71 -0.84
CA SER A 66 1.20 11.40 -2.27
C SER A 66 2.20 10.28 -2.60
N HIS A 67 2.20 9.18 -1.85
CA HIS A 67 3.10 8.04 -1.99
C HIS A 67 4.59 8.36 -1.81
N HIS A 68 4.95 9.35 -1.02
CA HIS A 68 6.33 9.60 -0.61
C HIS A 68 6.43 9.85 0.88
N ASN A 69 7.36 9.17 1.52
CA ASN A 69 7.60 9.18 2.96
C ASN A 69 6.31 9.08 3.79
N TYR A 70 5.33 8.29 3.31
CA TYR A 70 4.07 8.10 4.05
C TYR A 70 4.38 7.55 5.45
N PRO A 71 3.98 8.26 6.53
CA PRO A 71 4.32 7.85 7.88
C PRO A 71 3.52 6.61 8.28
N LEU A 72 4.21 5.52 8.61
CA LEU A 72 3.56 4.31 9.12
C LEU A 72 2.88 4.54 10.48
N GLU A 73 3.24 5.60 11.17
CA GLU A 73 2.56 6.10 12.37
C GLU A 73 1.07 6.38 12.14
N CYS A 74 0.67 6.69 10.90
CA CYS A 74 -0.75 6.83 10.57
C CYS A 74 -1.50 5.49 10.77
N ILE A 75 -0.90 4.37 10.37
CA ILE A 75 -1.47 3.04 10.60
C ILE A 75 -1.38 2.65 12.07
N GLU A 76 -0.28 2.96 12.75
CA GLU A 76 -0.12 2.71 14.19
C GLU A 76 -1.22 3.40 15.00
N LYS A 77 -1.50 4.69 14.72
CA LYS A 77 -2.58 5.46 15.36
C LYS A 77 -3.95 4.90 15.03
N ALA A 78 -4.17 4.50 13.78
CA ALA A 78 -5.42 3.85 13.37
C ALA A 78 -5.65 2.53 14.14
N ILE A 79 -4.63 1.69 14.29
CA ILE A 79 -4.67 0.47 15.09
C ILE A 79 -5.00 0.79 16.55
N ALA A 80 -4.33 1.78 17.14
CA ALA A 80 -4.57 2.19 18.52
C ALA A 80 -6.02 2.68 18.73
N TRP A 81 -6.54 3.46 17.79
CA TRP A 81 -7.93 3.91 17.81
C TRP A 81 -8.90 2.73 17.72
N LEU A 82 -8.69 1.79 16.80
CA LEU A 82 -9.54 0.60 16.65
C LEU A 82 -9.56 -0.25 17.91
N LYS A 83 -8.41 -0.47 18.55
CA LYS A 83 -8.31 -1.21 19.82
C LYS A 83 -9.08 -0.52 20.93
N SER A 84 -8.96 0.81 21.05
CA SER A 84 -9.70 1.58 22.05
C SER A 84 -11.21 1.60 21.82
N HIS A 85 -11.67 1.25 20.59
CA HIS A 85 -13.07 1.14 20.20
C HIS A 85 -13.56 -0.31 20.05
N GLY A 86 -12.88 -1.25 20.71
CA GLY A 86 -13.36 -2.61 20.89
C GLY A 86 -12.92 -3.61 19.80
N SER A 87 -12.06 -3.22 18.85
CA SER A 87 -11.52 -4.18 17.89
C SER A 87 -10.47 -5.08 18.55
N THR A 88 -10.72 -6.38 18.59
CA THR A 88 -9.79 -7.39 19.10
C THR A 88 -9.02 -8.10 17.98
N LYS A 89 -9.56 -8.04 16.76
CA LYS A 89 -8.94 -8.59 15.55
C LYS A 89 -8.88 -7.52 14.47
N ILE A 90 -7.69 -7.21 14.02
CA ILE A 90 -7.46 -6.17 13.01
C ILE A 90 -6.84 -6.83 11.78
N GLY A 91 -7.52 -6.71 10.64
CA GLY A 91 -6.99 -7.05 9.34
C GLY A 91 -6.55 -5.80 8.60
N ILE A 92 -5.63 -5.97 7.63
CA ILE A 92 -5.24 -4.92 6.69
C ILE A 92 -5.32 -5.46 5.27
N ALA A 93 -5.88 -4.67 4.35
CA ALA A 93 -6.02 -5.05 2.94
C ALA A 93 -5.64 -3.89 2.02
N GLY A 94 -4.82 -4.17 1.04
CA GLY A 94 -4.40 -3.19 0.04
C GLY A 94 -4.09 -3.82 -1.31
N ALA A 95 -4.04 -2.99 -2.33
CA ALA A 95 -3.71 -3.40 -3.70
C ALA A 95 -2.60 -2.50 -4.26
N SER A 96 -1.72 -3.07 -5.11
CA SER A 96 -0.63 -2.33 -5.74
C SER A 96 0.26 -1.68 -4.67
N THR A 97 0.49 -0.37 -4.74
CA THR A 97 1.25 0.41 -3.74
C THR A 97 0.71 0.22 -2.32
N THR A 98 -0.62 0.18 -2.14
CA THR A 98 -1.20 -0.05 -0.82
C THR A 98 -1.14 -1.52 -0.39
N GLY A 99 -1.00 -2.47 -1.32
CA GLY A 99 -0.65 -3.86 -1.01
C GLY A 99 0.75 -3.96 -0.41
N THR A 100 1.70 -3.23 -0.97
CA THR A 100 3.07 -3.08 -0.42
C THR A 100 3.04 -2.41 0.95
N LEU A 101 2.21 -1.37 1.12
CA LEU A 101 2.01 -0.72 2.42
C LEU A 101 1.43 -1.68 3.47
N ALA A 102 0.45 -2.51 3.08
CA ALA A 102 -0.14 -3.50 3.98
C ALA A 102 0.89 -4.53 4.48
N LEU A 103 1.76 -5.02 3.58
CA LEU A 103 2.86 -5.92 3.94
C LEU A 103 3.88 -5.23 4.87
N THR A 104 4.28 -4.01 4.52
CA THR A 104 5.24 -3.23 5.32
C THR A 104 4.69 -2.97 6.73
N ALA A 105 3.44 -2.54 6.84
CA ALA A 105 2.80 -2.31 8.13
C ALA A 105 2.71 -3.61 8.96
N ALA A 106 2.28 -4.71 8.35
CA ALA A 106 2.15 -5.99 9.04
C ALA A 106 3.50 -6.58 9.48
N SER A 107 4.60 -6.26 8.80
CA SER A 107 5.94 -6.68 9.20
C SER A 107 6.50 -5.91 10.41
N ILE A 108 5.83 -4.80 10.80
CA ILE A 108 6.24 -3.90 11.89
C ILE A 108 5.26 -3.96 13.06
N PHE A 109 3.95 -4.10 12.78
CA PHE A 109 2.89 -4.03 13.78
C PHE A 109 2.27 -5.41 14.05
N ASP A 110 2.62 -6.00 15.18
CA ASP A 110 2.16 -7.34 15.60
C ASP A 110 0.64 -7.44 15.83
N ASP A 111 -0.04 -6.32 15.98
CA ASP A 111 -1.50 -6.24 16.19
C ASP A 111 -2.31 -6.62 14.92
N ILE A 112 -1.67 -6.72 13.76
CA ILE A 112 -2.32 -7.09 12.51
C ILE A 112 -2.43 -8.61 12.41
N SER A 113 -3.65 -9.13 12.52
CA SER A 113 -3.96 -10.56 12.54
C SER A 113 -4.23 -11.18 11.17
N LEU A 114 -4.49 -10.36 10.16
CA LEU A 114 -4.69 -10.77 8.76
C LEU A 114 -4.16 -9.69 7.82
N THR A 115 -3.35 -10.08 6.87
CA THR A 115 -2.88 -9.20 5.79
C THR A 115 -3.33 -9.75 4.44
N VAL A 116 -4.02 -8.93 3.66
CA VAL A 116 -4.39 -9.23 2.27
C VAL A 116 -3.66 -8.23 1.36
N ALA A 117 -2.69 -8.71 0.62
CA ALA A 117 -1.91 -7.90 -0.31
C ALA A 117 -2.13 -8.38 -1.75
N MET A 118 -2.78 -7.53 -2.53
CA MET A 118 -3.06 -7.79 -3.94
C MET A 118 -2.03 -7.08 -4.80
N THR A 119 -1.38 -7.82 -5.68
CA THR A 119 -0.34 -7.32 -6.58
C THR A 119 0.71 -6.42 -5.89
N PRO A 120 1.27 -6.83 -4.73
CA PRO A 120 2.28 -6.03 -4.03
C PRO A 120 3.66 -6.19 -4.64
N SER A 121 4.60 -5.31 -4.29
CA SER A 121 6.03 -5.63 -4.34
C SER A 121 6.47 -6.29 -3.02
N ASP A 122 7.61 -6.98 -3.05
CA ASP A 122 8.27 -7.55 -1.87
C ASP A 122 9.39 -6.65 -1.32
N PHE A 123 9.51 -5.45 -1.87
CA PHE A 123 10.47 -4.41 -1.45
C PHE A 123 9.80 -3.04 -1.46
N VAL A 124 10.38 -2.11 -0.72
CA VAL A 124 10.02 -0.71 -0.77
C VAL A 124 10.77 -0.05 -1.92
N TRP A 125 10.12 0.80 -2.70
CA TRP A 125 10.78 1.57 -3.76
C TRP A 125 10.79 3.06 -3.46
N GLN A 126 11.45 3.82 -4.33
CA GLN A 126 11.53 5.27 -4.25
C GLN A 126 10.15 5.90 -4.24
N GLY A 127 9.96 6.89 -3.39
CA GLY A 127 8.75 7.68 -3.33
C GLY A 127 8.47 8.42 -4.64
N PHE A 128 7.20 8.64 -4.93
CA PHE A 128 6.77 9.37 -6.11
C PHE A 128 5.62 10.33 -5.79
N MET A 129 5.59 11.45 -6.50
CA MET A 129 4.51 12.42 -6.41
C MET A 129 3.50 12.19 -7.55
N GLN A 130 2.22 12.16 -7.21
CA GLN A 130 1.15 12.21 -8.20
C GLN A 130 0.89 13.65 -8.65
N GLY A 131 0.94 13.89 -9.96
CA GLY A 131 0.57 15.17 -10.55
C GLY A 131 -0.93 15.39 -10.56
N LYS A 132 -1.48 15.84 -9.46
CA LYS A 132 -2.94 16.04 -9.30
C LYS A 132 -3.56 17.01 -10.30
N LYS A 133 -2.78 17.93 -10.89
CA LYS A 133 -3.28 18.92 -11.86
C LYS A 133 -3.52 18.35 -13.26
N ASP A 134 -2.72 17.37 -13.65
CA ASP A 134 -2.81 16.70 -14.95
C ASP A 134 -3.28 15.24 -14.83
N GLY A 135 -3.76 14.86 -13.67
CA GLY A 135 -4.51 13.62 -13.42
C GLY A 135 -3.70 12.33 -13.35
N CYS A 136 -2.57 12.21 -14.04
CA CYS A 136 -1.88 10.93 -14.20
C CYS A 136 -0.34 11.01 -14.20
N LYS A 137 0.24 12.20 -14.11
CA LYS A 137 1.70 12.32 -14.12
C LYS A 137 2.28 12.06 -12.74
N GLU A 138 3.13 11.06 -12.69
CA GLU A 138 3.89 10.71 -11.51
C GLU A 138 5.38 10.96 -11.78
N TRP A 139 6.15 11.27 -10.76
CA TRP A 139 7.60 11.35 -10.87
C TRP A 139 8.26 10.95 -9.57
N PRO A 140 9.45 10.30 -9.66
CA PRO A 140 10.20 9.93 -8.48
C PRO A 140 10.78 11.16 -7.78
N ILE A 141 10.86 11.10 -6.44
CA ILE A 141 11.44 12.14 -5.61
C ILE A 141 12.77 11.63 -5.07
N GLU A 142 13.84 12.35 -5.34
CA GLU A 142 15.18 11.97 -4.89
C GLU A 142 15.28 12.02 -3.35
N GLY A 143 15.89 11.00 -2.77
CA GLY A 143 16.11 10.89 -1.33
C GLY A 143 14.87 10.50 -0.52
N GLU A 144 13.73 10.25 -1.17
CA GLU A 144 12.49 9.89 -0.50
C GLU A 144 12.06 8.45 -0.83
N SER A 145 11.62 7.75 0.20
CA SER A 145 11.03 6.42 0.12
C SER A 145 9.52 6.52 -0.09
N LEU A 146 8.86 5.42 -0.47
CA LEU A 146 7.40 5.34 -0.37
C LEU A 146 6.92 5.60 1.07
N PHE A 147 7.63 5.03 2.05
CA PHE A 147 7.21 5.00 3.44
C PHE A 147 8.29 5.52 4.37
N SER A 148 7.87 6.04 5.51
CA SER A 148 8.73 6.43 6.61
C SER A 148 8.24 5.82 7.93
N TYR A 149 9.16 5.63 8.87
CA TYR A 149 8.83 5.22 10.23
C TYR A 149 9.79 5.86 11.23
N LYS A 150 9.26 6.34 12.35
CA LYS A 150 10.03 7.09 13.39
C LYS A 150 10.80 8.26 12.80
N GLY A 151 10.13 8.97 11.87
CA GLY A 151 10.67 10.15 11.22
C GLY A 151 11.83 9.90 10.25
N LYS A 152 12.03 8.64 9.81
CA LYS A 152 13.08 8.27 8.84
C LYS A 152 12.47 7.56 7.65
N PRO A 153 12.89 7.88 6.41
CA PRO A 153 12.57 7.07 5.25
C PRO A 153 12.99 5.61 5.47
N LEU A 154 12.16 4.65 5.04
CA LEU A 154 12.57 3.26 4.99
C LEU A 154 13.60 3.05 3.87
N PRO A 155 14.52 2.08 3.99
CA PRO A 155 15.37 1.67 2.88
C PRO A 155 14.53 1.33 1.65
N TYR A 156 14.98 1.75 0.46
CA TYR A 156 14.17 1.61 -0.75
C TYR A 156 15.05 1.43 -2.01
N MET A 157 14.53 0.72 -2.99
CA MET A 157 15.10 0.60 -4.33
C MET A 157 14.86 1.92 -5.10
N PRO A 158 15.91 2.61 -5.55
CA PRO A 158 15.76 3.81 -6.37
C PRO A 158 15.39 3.46 -7.82
N PHE A 159 14.56 4.27 -8.45
CA PHE A 159 14.36 4.17 -9.89
C PHE A 159 15.62 4.61 -10.65
N CYS A 160 15.99 3.86 -11.69
CA CYS A 160 17.10 4.22 -12.56
C CYS A 160 16.77 5.40 -13.51
N TYR A 161 15.48 5.64 -13.73
CA TYR A 161 15.00 6.75 -14.54
C TYR A 161 14.56 7.91 -13.66
N LYS A 162 15.02 9.13 -14.00
CA LYS A 162 14.61 10.37 -13.36
C LYS A 162 13.57 11.10 -14.22
N HIS A 163 12.85 12.05 -13.66
CA HIS A 163 11.98 12.92 -14.44
C HIS A 163 12.82 13.79 -15.42
N PRO A 164 12.48 13.90 -16.72
CA PRO A 164 11.25 13.41 -17.35
C PRO A 164 11.32 11.97 -17.91
N ASP A 165 12.50 11.31 -17.90
CA ASP A 165 12.71 10.01 -18.53
C ASP A 165 11.89 8.89 -17.85
N TYR A 166 11.63 9.01 -16.56
CA TYR A 166 10.72 8.14 -15.83
C TYR A 166 9.34 8.08 -16.52
N TRP A 167 8.76 9.23 -16.78
CA TRP A 167 7.45 9.32 -17.43
C TRP A 167 7.51 8.91 -18.91
N HIS A 168 8.60 9.27 -19.59
CA HIS A 168 8.80 8.89 -20.98
C HIS A 168 8.86 7.37 -21.15
N THR A 169 9.59 6.66 -20.28
CA THR A 169 9.67 5.19 -20.29
C THR A 169 8.29 4.55 -20.12
N ILE A 170 7.47 5.01 -19.17
CA ILE A 170 6.10 4.52 -18.98
C ILE A 170 5.25 4.79 -20.22
N SER A 171 5.32 5.99 -20.79
CA SER A 171 4.54 6.38 -21.96
C SER A 171 4.90 5.53 -23.21
N GLU A 172 6.18 5.27 -23.44
CA GLU A 172 6.61 4.44 -24.56
C GLU A 172 6.20 2.98 -24.38
N GLU A 173 6.28 2.44 -23.17
CA GLU A 173 5.83 1.08 -22.88
C GLU A 173 4.30 0.96 -23.04
N SER A 174 3.56 1.92 -22.57
CA SER A 174 2.11 2.01 -22.74
C SER A 174 1.70 2.01 -24.23
N LYS A 175 2.37 2.81 -25.07
CA LYS A 175 2.16 2.83 -26.51
C LYS A 175 2.50 1.49 -27.17
N ARG A 176 3.64 0.89 -26.79
CA ARG A 176 4.12 -0.37 -27.36
C ARG A 176 3.20 -1.54 -27.02
N THR A 177 2.63 -1.57 -25.82
CA THR A 177 1.78 -2.67 -25.33
C THR A 177 0.30 -2.44 -25.57
N GLY A 178 -0.13 -1.21 -25.85
CA GLY A 178 -1.54 -0.81 -25.87
C GLY A 178 -2.20 -0.80 -24.48
N ASN A 179 -1.41 -0.90 -23.41
CA ASN A 179 -1.89 -0.92 -22.03
C ASN A 179 -1.44 0.35 -21.31
N MET A 180 -2.41 1.20 -20.92
CA MET A 180 -2.15 2.50 -20.31
C MET A 180 -1.42 2.46 -18.96
N VAL A 181 -1.44 1.32 -18.29
CA VAL A 181 -0.75 1.16 -16.99
C VAL A 181 0.57 0.40 -17.10
N ALA A 182 1.02 0.07 -18.31
CA ALA A 182 2.27 -0.66 -18.50
C ALA A 182 3.48 0.16 -18.02
N SER A 183 4.21 -0.39 -17.06
CA SER A 183 5.45 0.19 -16.50
C SER A 183 6.44 -0.90 -16.07
N ARG A 184 6.26 -2.13 -16.57
CA ARG A 184 7.11 -3.29 -16.25
C ARG A 184 8.58 -2.99 -16.50
N LYS A 185 8.90 -2.38 -17.65
CA LYS A 185 10.26 -2.00 -18.02
C LYS A 185 10.92 -1.08 -16.99
N LEU A 186 10.17 -0.12 -16.44
CA LEU A 186 10.68 0.80 -15.43
C LEU A 186 11.21 0.05 -14.19
N PHE A 187 10.43 -0.92 -13.69
CA PHE A 187 10.79 -1.72 -12.52
C PHE A 187 11.90 -2.72 -12.82
N ASP A 188 11.83 -3.44 -13.93
CA ASP A 188 12.83 -4.44 -14.32
C ASP A 188 14.21 -3.79 -14.56
N ASP A 189 14.27 -2.65 -15.24
CA ASP A 189 15.51 -1.90 -15.45
C ASP A 189 16.07 -1.34 -14.14
N SER A 190 15.19 -0.82 -13.26
CA SER A 190 15.62 -0.28 -11.97
C SER A 190 16.17 -1.37 -11.05
N GLU A 191 15.49 -2.52 -10.97
CA GLU A 191 15.97 -3.67 -10.20
C GLU A 191 17.28 -4.24 -10.77
N SER A 192 17.47 -4.17 -12.09
CA SER A 192 18.73 -4.58 -12.74
C SER A 192 19.87 -3.61 -12.46
N ALA A 193 19.58 -2.31 -12.43
CA ALA A 193 20.57 -1.26 -12.16
C ALA A 193 20.90 -1.18 -10.65
N HIS A 194 19.94 -1.50 -9.80
CA HIS A 194 20.08 -1.52 -8.35
C HIS A 194 19.50 -2.85 -7.79
N PRO A 195 20.30 -3.91 -7.71
CA PRO A 195 19.85 -5.16 -7.09
C PRO A 195 19.36 -4.92 -5.66
N ILE A 196 18.14 -5.40 -5.37
CA ILE A 196 17.48 -5.16 -4.09
C ILE A 196 18.35 -5.68 -2.95
N THR A 197 18.65 -4.82 -1.99
CA THR A 197 19.40 -5.17 -0.79
C THR A 197 18.50 -5.81 0.27
N GLU A 198 19.14 -6.48 1.26
CA GLU A 198 18.36 -7.11 2.33
C GLU A 198 17.57 -6.10 3.15
N GLU A 199 18.08 -4.89 3.34
CA GLU A 199 17.40 -3.81 4.07
C GLU A 199 16.17 -3.27 3.34
N GLU A 200 16.17 -3.32 2.01
CA GLU A 200 15.07 -2.82 1.15
C GLU A 200 13.92 -3.82 1.05
N PHE A 201 14.18 -5.12 1.26
CA PHE A 201 13.12 -6.12 1.30
C PHE A 201 12.19 -5.94 2.49
N ILE A 202 10.90 -6.07 2.22
CA ILE A 202 9.88 -6.16 3.28
C ILE A 202 10.09 -7.45 4.06
N LYS A 203 10.17 -7.34 5.38
CA LYS A 203 10.43 -8.48 6.27
C LYS A 203 9.15 -9.29 6.49
N VAL A 204 8.65 -9.94 5.44
CA VAL A 204 7.41 -10.73 5.50
C VAL A 204 7.48 -11.86 6.52
N GLU A 205 8.68 -12.36 6.84
CA GLU A 205 8.94 -13.35 7.88
C GLU A 205 8.65 -12.85 9.31
N ASN A 206 8.54 -11.54 9.50
CA ASN A 206 8.14 -10.94 10.77
C ASN A 206 6.62 -10.84 10.95
N ILE A 207 5.84 -11.05 9.88
CA ILE A 207 4.37 -10.96 9.95
C ILE A 207 3.83 -12.05 10.87
N ARG A 208 3.15 -11.65 11.94
CA ARG A 208 2.58 -12.57 12.94
C ARG A 208 1.22 -13.10 12.56
N GLY A 209 0.45 -12.33 11.80
CA GLY A 209 -0.88 -12.67 11.35
C GLY A 209 -0.89 -13.61 10.15
N ARG A 210 -2.09 -13.98 9.73
CA ARG A 210 -2.28 -14.71 8.46
C ARG A 210 -1.97 -13.79 7.29
N LEU A 211 -1.29 -14.34 6.29
CA LEU A 211 -0.93 -13.62 5.07
C LEU A 211 -1.63 -14.25 3.85
N PHE A 212 -2.31 -13.41 3.07
CA PHE A 212 -2.92 -13.78 1.80
C PHE A 212 -2.36 -12.90 0.69
N LEU A 213 -1.61 -13.51 -0.23
CA LEU A 213 -0.95 -12.85 -1.35
C LEU A 213 -1.69 -13.17 -2.65
N VAL A 214 -1.95 -12.16 -3.45
CA VAL A 214 -2.55 -12.30 -4.78
C VAL A 214 -1.64 -11.60 -5.79
N GLY A 215 -1.21 -12.31 -6.83
CA GLY A 215 -0.43 -11.77 -7.94
C GLY A 215 -1.03 -12.14 -9.28
N ALA A 216 -0.52 -11.54 -10.35
CA ALA A 216 -0.85 -11.85 -11.72
C ALA A 216 0.41 -12.33 -12.45
N GLU A 217 0.31 -13.42 -13.24
CA GLU A 217 1.44 -13.93 -14.02
C GLU A 217 1.87 -12.93 -15.12
N ASP A 218 0.90 -12.28 -15.76
CA ASP A 218 1.12 -11.27 -16.81
C ASP A 218 0.92 -9.84 -16.29
N ASP A 219 1.46 -9.53 -15.11
CA ASP A 219 1.35 -8.19 -14.58
C ASP A 219 2.13 -7.18 -15.44
N ALA A 220 1.43 -6.24 -16.03
CA ALA A 220 2.01 -5.24 -16.90
C ALA A 220 2.65 -4.07 -16.14
N LEU A 221 2.35 -3.94 -14.83
CA LEU A 221 2.85 -2.85 -14.01
C LEU A 221 4.24 -3.19 -13.44
N TRP A 222 4.36 -4.34 -12.78
CA TRP A 222 5.59 -4.91 -12.23
C TRP A 222 5.45 -6.42 -12.03
N ASP A 223 6.56 -7.15 -11.73
CA ASP A 223 6.55 -8.61 -11.67
C ASP A 223 6.00 -9.15 -10.35
N THR A 224 4.69 -9.05 -10.14
CA THR A 224 4.08 -9.55 -8.90
C THR A 224 4.26 -11.05 -8.70
N ALA A 225 4.28 -11.83 -9.76
CA ALA A 225 4.52 -13.28 -9.66
C ALA A 225 5.94 -13.59 -9.16
N LYS A 226 6.97 -12.89 -9.65
CA LYS A 226 8.35 -12.98 -9.16
C LYS A 226 8.44 -12.57 -7.69
N TYR A 227 7.79 -11.47 -7.33
CA TYR A 227 7.83 -10.92 -5.99
C TYR A 227 7.17 -11.87 -4.97
N ILE A 228 6.02 -12.44 -5.31
CA ILE A 228 5.35 -13.43 -4.44
C ILE A 228 6.23 -14.66 -4.26
N ARG A 229 6.85 -15.19 -5.34
CA ARG A 229 7.77 -16.34 -5.22
C ARG A 229 8.99 -16.04 -4.33
N ARG A 230 9.48 -14.79 -4.29
CA ARG A 230 10.54 -14.39 -3.35
C ARG A 230 10.03 -14.37 -1.89
N MET A 231 8.83 -13.83 -1.67
CA MET A 231 8.19 -13.81 -0.34
C MET A 231 7.91 -15.23 0.17
N GLU A 232 7.39 -16.12 -0.69
CA GLU A 232 7.18 -17.54 -0.33
C GLU A 232 8.46 -18.22 0.16
N LYS A 233 9.59 -17.96 -0.50
CA LYS A 233 10.90 -18.50 -0.07
C LYS A 233 11.32 -17.97 1.31
N ARG A 234 11.03 -16.70 1.62
CA ARG A 234 11.33 -16.11 2.94
C ARG A 234 10.42 -16.67 4.04
N LEU A 235 9.18 -16.99 3.72
CA LEU A 235 8.20 -17.57 4.66
C LEU A 235 8.43 -19.07 4.92
N ALA A 236 9.17 -19.76 4.05
CA ALA A 236 9.45 -21.19 4.18
C ALA A 236 10.64 -21.52 5.11
N VAL A 237 11.32 -20.52 5.65
CA VAL A 237 12.43 -20.63 6.59
C VAL A 237 11.91 -20.47 8.01
#